data_94f581b1b301a762a87d1157dc28782a
#
_entry.id   94f581b1b301a762a87d1157dc28782a
#
_cell.length_a   1.000
_cell.length_b   1.000
_cell.length_c   1.000
_cell.angle_alpha   90.00
_cell.angle_beta   90.00
_cell.angle_gamma   90.00
#
_symmetry.space_group_name_H-M   'P 1'
#
loop_
_entity.id
_entity.type
_entity.pdbx_description
1 polymer ?
#
loop_
_entity_poly.entity_id
_entity_poly.type
_entity_poly.pdbx_seq_one_letter_code
_entity_poly.pdbx_strand_id
1 'polypeptide(L)'
;YDRVLAVDGLSFTVGAGQILGMLGRNGAGKTTTLRALAGILTPTRGRLRIAGHDLRVDPVSAKARLAYIPDEPQLFEALTVWEHLEFTAMTYGVKEFGAQAEALLRQFELTEKRDEVVQELSRGMRQKLAICCAYLHAPSAILFDEPLTGLDPRGIRTVKDSIRERAAAGAAVVISSHLLSLVEDLCTHLLIMERGERKFFGPIDEARVQFSGEAGLGSLEDVFFGATEGKPAERG
;
A
#
# COMPACT_ATOMS: atom_id res chain seq x y z
N TYR A 1 -23.07 -2.17 -2.58
CA TYR A 1 -23.62 -2.14 -1.19
C TYR A 1 -24.82 -1.20 -1.23
N ASP A 2 -26.01 -1.75 -1.20
CA ASP A 2 -27.26 -1.07 -1.62
C ASP A 2 -27.67 0.20 -0.87
N ARG A 3 -26.95 0.69 0.12
CA ARG A 3 -27.29 1.93 0.86
C ARG A 3 -26.14 2.60 1.63
N VAL A 4 -24.90 2.13 1.52
CA VAL A 4 -23.77 2.74 2.25
C VAL A 4 -22.80 3.37 1.27
N LEU A 5 -22.64 4.69 1.36
CA LEU A 5 -21.59 5.42 0.66
C LEU A 5 -20.25 5.16 1.35
N ALA A 6 -19.43 4.29 0.77
CA ALA A 6 -18.18 3.86 1.39
C ALA A 6 -17.06 4.92 1.28
N VAL A 7 -17.08 5.72 0.20
CA VAL A 7 -16.12 6.82 -0.05
C VAL A 7 -16.86 7.92 -0.79
N ASP A 8 -16.76 9.16 -0.30
CA ASP A 8 -17.41 10.33 -0.88
C ASP A 8 -16.40 11.42 -1.22
N GLY A 9 -16.44 11.89 -2.48
CA GLY A 9 -15.69 13.05 -2.94
C GLY A 9 -14.18 13.00 -2.74
N LEU A 10 -13.57 11.80 -2.62
CA LEU A 10 -12.15 11.63 -2.36
C LEU A 10 -11.33 11.98 -3.61
N SER A 11 -10.42 12.95 -3.48
CA SER A 11 -9.47 13.31 -4.53
C SER A 11 -8.07 13.48 -3.94
N PHE A 12 -7.08 12.82 -4.53
CA PHE A 12 -5.66 12.95 -4.19
C PHE A 12 -4.77 12.50 -5.35
N THR A 13 -3.51 12.85 -5.28
CA THR A 13 -2.48 12.43 -6.27
C THR A 13 -1.21 12.05 -5.52
N VAL A 14 -0.59 10.94 -5.93
CA VAL A 14 0.71 10.51 -5.41
C VAL A 14 1.71 10.58 -6.55
N GLY A 15 2.76 11.36 -6.36
CA GLY A 15 3.84 11.53 -7.34
C GLY A 15 4.89 10.42 -7.25
N ALA A 16 5.74 10.35 -8.27
CA ALA A 16 6.89 9.46 -8.27
C ALA A 16 7.79 9.73 -7.05
N GLY A 17 8.24 8.67 -6.39
CA GLY A 17 9.08 8.75 -5.19
C GLY A 17 8.34 9.12 -3.90
N GLN A 18 7.04 9.41 -3.95
CA GLN A 18 6.26 9.69 -2.76
C GLN A 18 5.73 8.40 -2.12
N ILE A 19 5.68 8.41 -0.79
CA ILE A 19 5.04 7.37 0.02
C ILE A 19 3.87 8.04 0.75
N LEU A 20 2.64 7.67 0.37
CA LEU A 20 1.40 8.14 0.98
C LEU A 20 0.92 7.17 2.04
N GLY A 21 0.80 7.61 3.28
CA GLY A 21 0.13 6.89 4.36
C GLY A 21 -1.36 7.21 4.38
N MET A 22 -2.22 6.20 4.22
CA MET A 22 -3.66 6.34 4.40
C MET A 22 -4.03 5.98 5.84
N LEU A 23 -4.41 6.98 6.62
CA LEU A 23 -4.84 6.85 8.00
C LEU A 23 -6.36 6.96 8.13
N GLY A 24 -6.92 6.21 9.04
CA GLY A 24 -8.35 6.23 9.35
C GLY A 24 -8.76 5.03 10.19
N ARG A 25 -9.84 5.18 10.96
CA ARG A 25 -10.42 4.07 11.73
C ARG A 25 -10.92 2.95 10.81
N ASN A 26 -11.21 1.79 11.38
CA ASN A 26 -11.85 0.71 10.63
C ASN A 26 -13.19 1.21 10.05
N GLY A 27 -13.44 0.91 8.78
CA GLY A 27 -14.61 1.42 8.06
C GLY A 27 -14.46 2.84 7.48
N ALA A 28 -13.29 3.51 7.62
CA ALA A 28 -13.08 4.84 7.04
C ALA A 28 -13.02 4.87 5.50
N GLY A 29 -12.98 3.71 4.82
CA GLY A 29 -12.95 3.61 3.37
C GLY A 29 -11.58 3.30 2.77
N LYS A 30 -10.53 3.06 3.58
CA LYS A 30 -9.15 2.81 3.10
C LYS A 30 -9.05 1.64 2.12
N THR A 31 -9.42 0.43 2.55
CA THR A 31 -9.41 -0.78 1.71
C THR A 31 -10.31 -0.64 0.48
N THR A 32 -11.47 0.01 0.61
CA THR A 32 -12.36 0.30 -0.52
C THR A 32 -11.67 1.18 -1.57
N THR A 33 -10.95 2.21 -1.12
CA THR A 33 -10.17 3.11 -1.99
C THR A 33 -9.04 2.34 -2.67
N LEU A 34 -8.27 1.53 -1.93
CA LEU A 34 -7.18 0.72 -2.52
C LEU A 34 -7.71 -0.28 -3.55
N ARG A 35 -8.83 -0.97 -3.25
CA ARG A 35 -9.46 -1.90 -4.20
C ARG A 35 -10.01 -1.20 -5.44
N ALA A 36 -10.48 0.03 -5.30
CA ALA A 36 -10.88 0.84 -6.46
C ALA A 36 -9.67 1.24 -7.30
N LEU A 37 -8.56 1.69 -6.69
CA LEU A 37 -7.30 2.00 -7.36
C LEU A 37 -6.67 0.76 -8.01
N ALA A 38 -6.85 -0.43 -7.43
CA ALA A 38 -6.43 -1.70 -8.01
C ALA A 38 -7.32 -2.16 -9.18
N GLY A 39 -8.42 -1.45 -9.45
CA GLY A 39 -9.39 -1.84 -10.47
C GLY A 39 -10.15 -3.15 -10.14
N ILE A 40 -10.28 -3.46 -8.85
CA ILE A 40 -11.09 -4.57 -8.31
C ILE A 40 -12.53 -4.09 -8.11
N LEU A 41 -12.70 -2.84 -7.65
CA LEU A 41 -13.98 -2.18 -7.50
C LEU A 41 -14.11 -1.05 -8.52
N THR A 42 -15.24 -0.98 -9.20
CA THR A 42 -15.55 0.14 -10.11
C THR A 42 -16.22 1.26 -9.31
N PRO A 43 -15.64 2.49 -9.26
CA PRO A 43 -16.28 3.58 -8.57
C PRO A 43 -17.58 4.00 -9.28
N THR A 44 -18.59 4.35 -8.50
CA THR A 44 -19.89 4.83 -9.03
C THR A 44 -19.71 6.15 -9.80
N ARG A 45 -18.83 7.02 -9.31
CA ARG A 45 -18.49 8.33 -9.93
C ARG A 45 -16.99 8.59 -9.78
N GLY A 46 -16.46 9.51 -10.59
CA GLY A 46 -15.06 9.92 -10.56
C GLY A 46 -14.19 9.19 -11.57
N ARG A 47 -12.88 9.47 -11.48
CA ARG A 47 -11.86 8.91 -12.38
C ARG A 47 -10.66 8.45 -11.55
N LEU A 48 -10.10 7.30 -11.93
CA LEU A 48 -8.90 6.74 -11.33
C LEU A 48 -7.85 6.60 -12.44
N ARG A 49 -6.65 7.11 -12.17
CA ARG A 49 -5.52 7.01 -13.10
C ARG A 49 -4.31 6.41 -12.41
N ILE A 50 -3.63 5.51 -13.09
CA ILE A 50 -2.36 4.91 -12.67
C ILE A 50 -1.33 5.21 -13.74
N ALA A 51 -0.24 5.86 -13.37
CA ALA A 51 0.83 6.26 -14.30
C ALA A 51 0.31 6.93 -15.59
N GLY A 52 -0.72 7.80 -15.45
CA GLY A 52 -1.36 8.52 -16.56
C GLY A 52 -2.49 7.77 -17.27
N HIS A 53 -2.61 6.44 -17.09
CA HIS A 53 -3.65 5.62 -17.73
C HIS A 53 -4.94 5.61 -16.89
N ASP A 54 -6.07 5.88 -17.53
CA ASP A 54 -7.39 5.85 -16.88
C ASP A 54 -7.85 4.39 -16.76
N LEU A 55 -8.15 3.94 -15.52
CA LEU A 55 -8.55 2.55 -15.24
C LEU A 55 -9.84 2.11 -15.94
N ARG A 56 -10.70 3.03 -16.36
CA ARG A 56 -11.94 2.72 -17.08
C ARG A 56 -11.72 2.65 -18.60
N VAL A 57 -10.81 3.46 -19.13
CA VAL A 57 -10.56 3.59 -20.56
C VAL A 57 -9.47 2.64 -21.03
N ASP A 58 -8.39 2.52 -20.27
CA ASP A 58 -7.23 1.70 -20.57
C ASP A 58 -6.79 0.90 -19.33
N PRO A 59 -7.61 -0.08 -18.90
CA PRO A 59 -7.34 -0.87 -17.70
C PRO A 59 -6.09 -1.74 -17.81
N VAL A 60 -5.75 -2.19 -19.01
CA VAL A 60 -4.59 -3.08 -19.22
C VAL A 60 -3.29 -2.32 -18.98
N SER A 61 -3.11 -1.15 -19.61
CA SER A 61 -1.91 -0.33 -19.41
C SER A 61 -1.81 0.20 -17.98
N ALA A 62 -2.94 0.55 -17.34
CA ALA A 62 -2.97 0.96 -15.94
C ALA A 62 -2.51 -0.18 -15.02
N LYS A 63 -3.08 -1.39 -15.16
CA LYS A 63 -2.76 -2.55 -14.33
C LYS A 63 -1.36 -3.08 -14.58
N ALA A 64 -0.82 -2.99 -15.79
CA ALA A 64 0.56 -3.37 -16.09
C ALA A 64 1.60 -2.54 -15.33
N ARG A 65 1.22 -1.36 -14.82
CA ARG A 65 2.09 -0.43 -14.07
C ARG A 65 1.77 -0.38 -12.57
N LEU A 66 0.87 -1.23 -12.12
CA LEU A 66 0.36 -1.25 -10.76
C LEU A 66 0.64 -2.59 -10.09
N ALA A 67 1.04 -2.55 -8.82
CA ALA A 67 0.96 -3.70 -7.93
C ALA A 67 0.02 -3.40 -6.77
N TYR A 68 -0.76 -4.39 -6.35
CA TYR A 68 -1.60 -4.32 -5.16
C TYR A 68 -1.33 -5.53 -4.27
N ILE A 69 -0.93 -5.26 -3.05
CA ILE A 69 -0.65 -6.25 -2.01
C ILE A 69 -1.72 -6.10 -0.93
N PRO A 70 -2.73 -7.00 -0.88
CA PRO A 70 -3.76 -6.97 0.16
C PRO A 70 -3.22 -7.47 1.51
N ASP A 71 -3.95 -7.19 2.59
CA ASP A 71 -3.65 -7.70 3.95
C ASP A 71 -3.60 -9.24 3.99
N GLU A 72 -4.48 -9.90 3.23
CA GLU A 72 -4.48 -11.35 3.03
C GLU A 72 -4.28 -11.69 1.55
N PRO A 73 -3.03 -11.97 1.12
CA PRO A 73 -2.75 -12.33 -0.26
C PRO A 73 -3.44 -13.62 -0.68
N GLN A 74 -4.17 -13.55 -1.79
CA GLN A 74 -4.80 -14.70 -2.40
C GLN A 74 -3.81 -15.34 -3.38
N LEU A 75 -3.03 -16.29 -2.91
CA LEU A 75 -2.06 -17.05 -3.67
C LEU A 75 -2.63 -18.41 -4.07
N PHE A 76 -2.13 -19.00 -5.14
CA PHE A 76 -2.50 -20.35 -5.56
C PHE A 76 -1.83 -21.38 -4.64
N GLU A 77 -2.60 -22.03 -3.80
CA GLU A 77 -2.07 -22.91 -2.74
C GLU A 77 -1.25 -24.09 -3.26
N ALA A 78 -1.59 -24.58 -4.45
CA ALA A 78 -0.92 -25.73 -5.08
C ALA A 78 0.37 -25.36 -5.85
N LEU A 79 0.65 -24.10 -6.08
CA LEU A 79 1.87 -23.67 -6.73
C LEU A 79 2.98 -23.50 -5.71
N THR A 80 4.22 -23.81 -6.12
CA THR A 80 5.42 -23.50 -5.35
C THR A 80 5.70 -21.99 -5.35
N VAL A 81 6.59 -21.57 -4.46
CA VAL A 81 7.09 -20.19 -4.42
C VAL A 81 7.66 -19.77 -5.78
N TRP A 82 8.45 -20.64 -6.41
CA TRP A 82 9.04 -20.36 -7.72
C TRP A 82 8.01 -20.28 -8.83
N GLU A 83 7.06 -21.21 -8.89
CA GLU A 83 5.99 -21.21 -9.88
C GLU A 83 5.10 -19.98 -9.79
N HIS A 84 4.92 -19.39 -8.59
CA HIS A 84 4.24 -18.09 -8.46
C HIS A 84 5.00 -16.95 -9.13
N LEU A 85 6.33 -16.90 -8.97
CA LEU A 85 7.15 -15.89 -9.63
C LEU A 85 7.15 -16.09 -11.14
N GLU A 86 7.24 -17.33 -11.61
CA GLU A 86 7.14 -17.67 -13.02
C GLU A 86 5.78 -17.29 -13.61
N PHE A 87 4.69 -17.65 -12.94
CA PHE A 87 3.33 -17.25 -13.34
C PHE A 87 3.18 -15.74 -13.43
N THR A 88 3.73 -15.01 -12.46
CA THR A 88 3.72 -13.55 -12.46
C THR A 88 4.53 -13.00 -13.63
N ALA A 89 5.74 -13.53 -13.87
CA ALA A 89 6.58 -13.13 -14.98
C ALA A 89 5.89 -13.33 -16.33
N MET A 90 5.27 -14.48 -16.53
CA MET A 90 4.48 -14.78 -17.74
C MET A 90 3.31 -13.81 -17.91
N THR A 91 2.57 -13.54 -16.84
CA THR A 91 1.39 -12.66 -16.85
C THR A 91 1.75 -11.22 -17.23
N TYR A 92 2.88 -10.72 -16.74
CA TYR A 92 3.34 -9.35 -17.00
C TYR A 92 4.36 -9.26 -18.16
N GLY A 93 4.70 -10.36 -18.80
CA GLY A 93 5.64 -10.40 -19.92
C GLY A 93 7.09 -10.09 -19.52
N VAL A 94 7.48 -10.39 -18.27
CA VAL A 94 8.83 -10.20 -17.76
C VAL A 94 9.74 -11.29 -18.33
N LYS A 95 10.63 -10.91 -19.24
CA LYS A 95 11.62 -11.83 -19.81
C LYS A 95 12.81 -11.99 -18.86
N GLU A 96 13.45 -13.17 -18.88
CA GLU A 96 14.67 -13.44 -18.09
C GLU A 96 14.53 -13.10 -16.60
N PHE A 97 13.37 -13.37 -16.02
CA PHE A 97 13.02 -13.01 -14.65
C PHE A 97 13.86 -13.72 -13.56
N GLY A 98 14.55 -14.82 -13.91
CA GLY A 98 15.18 -15.73 -12.94
C GLY A 98 16.14 -15.04 -11.98
N ALA A 99 17.08 -14.22 -12.49
CA ALA A 99 18.04 -13.51 -11.64
C ALA A 99 17.37 -12.51 -10.70
N GLN A 100 16.33 -11.81 -11.17
CA GLN A 100 15.55 -10.88 -10.35
C GLN A 100 14.71 -11.62 -9.32
N ALA A 101 14.08 -12.73 -9.70
CA ALA A 101 13.33 -13.58 -8.79
C ALA A 101 14.19 -14.11 -7.65
N GLU A 102 15.38 -14.63 -7.96
CA GLU A 102 16.34 -15.10 -6.94
C GLU A 102 16.81 -13.97 -6.02
N ALA A 103 17.04 -12.76 -6.56
CA ALA A 103 17.39 -11.60 -5.74
C ALA A 103 16.27 -11.24 -4.75
N LEU A 104 15.01 -11.27 -5.21
CA LEU A 104 13.85 -11.04 -4.36
C LEU A 104 13.70 -12.13 -3.30
N LEU A 105 13.86 -13.41 -3.66
CA LEU A 105 13.80 -14.51 -2.69
C LEU A 105 14.88 -14.37 -1.61
N ARG A 106 16.10 -13.95 -1.98
CA ARG A 106 17.16 -13.66 -1.01
C ARG A 106 16.80 -12.49 -0.10
N GLN A 107 16.32 -11.37 -0.66
CA GLN A 107 15.94 -10.17 0.08
C GLN A 107 14.87 -10.48 1.14
N PHE A 108 13.87 -11.28 0.78
CA PHE A 108 12.75 -11.64 1.65
C PHE A 108 12.94 -12.95 2.44
N GLU A 109 14.13 -13.57 2.38
CA GLU A 109 14.47 -14.80 3.10
C GLU A 109 13.57 -15.99 2.73
N LEU A 110 13.26 -16.14 1.45
CA LEU A 110 12.45 -17.22 0.91
C LEU A 110 13.26 -18.20 0.03
N THR A 111 14.58 -18.07 -0.05
CA THR A 111 15.43 -18.89 -0.93
C THR A 111 15.27 -20.39 -0.66
N GLU A 112 15.29 -20.79 0.62
CA GLU A 112 15.14 -22.20 1.03
C GLU A 112 13.70 -22.73 0.84
N LYS A 113 12.74 -21.85 0.62
CA LYS A 113 11.32 -22.15 0.40
C LYS A 113 10.94 -22.16 -1.07
N ARG A 114 11.91 -21.99 -1.97
CA ARG A 114 11.70 -21.85 -3.42
C ARG A 114 10.78 -22.92 -4.01
N ASP A 115 11.02 -24.17 -3.63
CA ASP A 115 10.32 -25.34 -4.21
C ASP A 115 9.19 -25.87 -3.28
N GLU A 116 8.91 -25.16 -2.17
CA GLU A 116 7.77 -25.47 -1.30
C GLU A 116 6.47 -24.89 -1.86
N VAL A 117 5.38 -25.64 -1.73
CA VAL A 117 4.03 -25.19 -2.12
C VAL A 117 3.54 -24.13 -1.13
N VAL A 118 2.77 -23.17 -1.64
CA VAL A 118 2.29 -22.02 -0.84
C VAL A 118 1.41 -22.47 0.33
N GLN A 119 0.71 -23.59 0.22
CA GLN A 119 -0.09 -24.13 1.30
C GLN A 119 0.72 -24.38 2.58
N GLU A 120 2.02 -24.69 2.48
CA GLU A 120 2.92 -24.99 3.60
C GLU A 120 3.55 -23.72 4.20
N LEU A 121 3.39 -22.57 3.55
CA LEU A 121 3.97 -21.32 4.02
C LEU A 121 3.17 -20.71 5.18
N SER A 122 3.89 -20.15 6.16
CA SER A 122 3.27 -19.28 7.17
C SER A 122 2.63 -18.02 6.55
N ARG A 123 1.72 -17.38 7.29
CA ARG A 123 1.08 -16.12 6.85
C ARG A 123 2.14 -15.06 6.46
N GLY A 124 3.18 -14.87 7.27
CA GLY A 124 4.25 -13.92 6.99
C GLY A 124 5.05 -14.28 5.74
N MET A 125 5.30 -15.58 5.47
CA MET A 125 5.96 -16.02 4.25
C MET A 125 5.08 -15.79 3.01
N ARG A 126 3.77 -16.02 3.10
CA ARG A 126 2.81 -15.70 2.02
C ARG A 126 2.81 -14.20 1.71
N GLN A 127 2.85 -13.35 2.74
CA GLN A 127 2.95 -11.91 2.57
C GLN A 127 4.25 -11.52 1.86
N LYS A 128 5.40 -12.07 2.27
CA LYS A 128 6.69 -11.87 1.63
C LYS A 128 6.67 -12.31 0.15
N LEU A 129 6.09 -13.48 -0.15
CA LEU A 129 5.93 -13.96 -1.54
C LEU A 129 5.07 -13.03 -2.39
N ALA A 130 3.94 -12.56 -1.86
CA ALA A 130 3.09 -11.60 -2.57
C ALA A 130 3.84 -10.31 -2.92
N ILE A 131 4.71 -9.82 -2.01
CA ILE A 131 5.57 -8.67 -2.27
C ILE A 131 6.61 -8.99 -3.35
N CYS A 132 7.24 -10.17 -3.33
CA CYS A 132 8.16 -10.60 -4.37
C CYS A 132 7.47 -10.61 -5.75
N CYS A 133 6.29 -11.22 -5.87
CA CYS A 133 5.50 -11.23 -7.09
C CYS A 133 5.17 -9.79 -7.55
N ALA A 134 4.74 -8.92 -6.62
CA ALA A 134 4.41 -7.54 -6.91
C ALA A 134 5.61 -6.74 -7.45
N TYR A 135 6.82 -7.01 -6.98
CA TYR A 135 8.02 -6.29 -7.38
C TYR A 135 8.65 -6.78 -8.70
N LEU A 136 8.31 -8.00 -9.11
CA LEU A 136 8.94 -8.65 -10.25
C LEU A 136 8.76 -7.90 -11.58
N HIS A 137 7.63 -7.23 -11.78
CA HIS A 137 7.35 -6.47 -13.00
C HIS A 137 7.67 -4.98 -12.89
N ALA A 138 8.38 -4.56 -11.82
CA ALA A 138 8.83 -3.18 -11.57
C ALA A 138 7.71 -2.13 -11.74
N PRO A 139 6.62 -2.21 -10.96
CA PRO A 139 5.47 -1.33 -11.09
C PRO A 139 5.82 0.13 -10.78
N SER A 140 5.19 1.08 -11.50
CA SER A 140 5.30 2.52 -11.22
C SER A 140 4.45 2.98 -10.03
N ALA A 141 3.43 2.19 -9.66
CA ALA A 141 2.57 2.44 -8.51
C ALA A 141 2.41 1.15 -7.70
N ILE A 142 2.53 1.27 -6.38
CA ILE A 142 2.44 0.12 -5.46
C ILE A 142 1.45 0.47 -4.35
N LEU A 143 0.45 -0.38 -4.18
CA LEU A 143 -0.58 -0.25 -3.15
C LEU A 143 -0.42 -1.36 -2.12
N PHE A 144 -0.26 -0.99 -0.86
CA PHE A 144 -0.19 -1.90 0.27
C PHE A 144 -1.40 -1.73 1.19
N ASP A 145 -2.10 -2.80 1.46
CA ASP A 145 -3.16 -2.84 2.46
C ASP A 145 -2.65 -3.61 3.68
N GLU A 146 -2.34 -2.90 4.78
CA GLU A 146 -1.80 -3.44 6.04
C GLU A 146 -0.56 -4.36 5.85
N PRO A 147 0.54 -3.89 5.21
CA PRO A 147 1.62 -4.77 4.71
C PRO A 147 2.44 -5.48 5.77
N LEU A 148 2.35 -5.07 7.04
CA LEU A 148 3.19 -5.61 8.12
C LEU A 148 2.48 -6.67 8.96
N THR A 149 1.21 -6.94 8.69
CA THR A 149 0.41 -7.91 9.45
C THR A 149 1.00 -9.31 9.33
N GLY A 150 1.24 -9.96 10.47
CA GLY A 150 1.74 -11.34 10.52
C GLY A 150 3.24 -11.52 10.23
N LEU A 151 3.99 -10.42 10.09
CA LEU A 151 5.44 -10.46 9.95
C LEU A 151 6.15 -10.43 11.33
N ASP A 152 7.27 -11.11 11.40
CA ASP A 152 8.22 -10.99 12.50
C ASP A 152 9.01 -9.66 12.42
N PRO A 153 9.71 -9.23 13.48
CA PRO A 153 10.43 -7.95 13.49
C PRO A 153 11.45 -7.80 12.35
N ARG A 154 12.08 -8.89 11.93
CA ARG A 154 13.04 -8.89 10.82
C ARG A 154 12.33 -8.70 9.47
N GLY A 155 11.23 -9.41 9.25
CA GLY A 155 10.38 -9.23 8.08
C GLY A 155 9.80 -7.82 7.97
N ILE A 156 9.36 -7.24 9.10
CA ILE A 156 8.91 -5.84 9.17
C ILE A 156 9.99 -4.90 8.65
N ARG A 157 11.24 -5.06 9.12
CA ARG A 157 12.37 -4.24 8.68
C ARG A 157 12.62 -4.39 7.18
N THR A 158 12.69 -5.65 6.70
CA THR A 158 12.91 -5.94 5.27
C THR A 158 11.83 -5.29 4.39
N VAL A 159 10.56 -5.40 4.78
CA VAL A 159 9.46 -4.76 4.02
C VAL A 159 9.60 -3.24 4.02
N LYS A 160 9.87 -2.62 5.17
CA LYS A 160 10.08 -1.17 5.27
C LYS A 160 11.21 -0.69 4.36
N ASP A 161 12.36 -1.36 4.41
CA ASP A 161 13.52 -1.01 3.59
C ASP A 161 13.22 -1.20 2.10
N SER A 162 12.53 -2.28 1.72
CA SER A 162 12.12 -2.50 0.33
C SER A 162 11.15 -1.42 -0.18
N ILE A 163 10.25 -0.92 0.65
CA ILE A 163 9.33 0.18 0.30
C ILE A 163 10.13 1.47 0.03
N ARG A 164 11.10 1.80 0.88
CA ARG A 164 11.98 2.97 0.67
C ARG A 164 12.78 2.83 -0.62
N GLU A 165 13.34 1.65 -0.89
CA GLU A 165 14.08 1.38 -2.13
C GLU A 165 13.21 1.58 -3.37
N ARG A 166 11.97 1.08 -3.37
CA ARG A 166 11.04 1.24 -4.50
C ARG A 166 10.63 2.69 -4.72
N ALA A 167 10.36 3.42 -3.64
CA ALA A 167 10.06 4.84 -3.73
C ALA A 167 11.27 5.63 -4.24
N ALA A 168 12.47 5.38 -3.71
CA ALA A 168 13.70 6.01 -4.19
C ALA A 168 13.99 5.72 -5.67
N ALA A 169 13.58 4.54 -6.18
CA ALA A 169 13.63 4.18 -7.59
C ALA A 169 12.52 4.84 -8.44
N GLY A 170 11.66 5.68 -7.84
CA GLY A 170 10.65 6.46 -8.55
C GLY A 170 9.24 5.87 -8.52
N ALA A 171 8.97 4.78 -7.81
CA ALA A 171 7.62 4.29 -7.66
C ALA A 171 6.79 5.21 -6.73
N ALA A 172 5.51 5.42 -7.08
CA ALA A 172 4.53 6.02 -6.19
C ALA A 172 3.97 4.93 -5.27
N VAL A 173 4.07 5.11 -3.95
CA VAL A 173 3.63 4.09 -2.98
C VAL A 173 2.47 4.61 -2.15
N VAL A 174 1.44 3.78 -1.98
CA VAL A 174 0.32 4.05 -1.08
C VAL A 174 0.23 2.92 -0.06
N ILE A 175 0.20 3.27 1.22
CA ILE A 175 0.14 2.30 2.33
C ILE A 175 -1.09 2.62 3.16
N SER A 176 -2.03 1.68 3.28
CA SER A 176 -3.03 1.75 4.34
C SER A 176 -2.47 1.09 5.59
N SER A 177 -2.58 1.75 6.71
CA SER A 177 -2.22 1.17 8.00
C SER A 177 -2.98 1.80 9.16
N HIS A 178 -3.19 1.01 10.20
CA HIS A 178 -3.63 1.49 11.50
C HIS A 178 -2.44 1.74 12.46
N LEU A 179 -1.21 1.34 12.05
CA LEU A 179 0.02 1.53 12.82
C LEU A 179 0.62 2.91 12.49
N LEU A 180 0.37 3.89 13.36
CA LEU A 180 0.89 5.25 13.19
C LEU A 180 2.41 5.28 13.11
N SER A 181 3.11 4.44 13.89
CA SER A 181 4.57 4.32 13.84
C SER A 181 5.13 3.88 12.48
N LEU A 182 4.40 3.05 11.72
CA LEU A 182 4.77 2.70 10.35
C LEU A 182 4.71 3.91 9.44
N VAL A 183 3.59 4.65 9.53
CA VAL A 183 3.33 5.82 8.70
C VAL A 183 4.35 6.93 9.02
N GLU A 184 4.65 7.15 10.29
CA GLU A 184 5.65 8.13 10.74
C GLU A 184 7.06 7.81 10.25
N ASP A 185 7.42 6.53 10.20
CA ASP A 185 8.75 6.08 9.77
C ASP A 185 8.93 6.09 8.25
N LEU A 186 7.88 5.83 7.47
CA LEU A 186 7.99 5.63 6.02
C LEU A 186 7.40 6.74 5.17
N CYS A 187 6.31 7.37 5.62
CA CYS A 187 5.51 8.18 4.73
C CYS A 187 6.02 9.61 4.60
N THR A 188 5.96 10.12 3.38
CA THR A 188 6.24 11.53 3.08
C THR A 188 4.96 12.37 3.09
N HIS A 189 3.83 11.73 2.82
CA HIS A 189 2.52 12.36 2.71
C HIS A 189 1.48 11.58 3.51
N LEU A 190 0.43 12.28 3.93
CA LEU A 190 -0.71 11.70 4.63
C LEU A 190 -2.01 11.93 3.87
N LEU A 191 -2.87 10.93 3.92
CA LEU A 191 -4.29 11.03 3.63
C LEU A 191 -5.06 10.54 4.85
N ILE A 192 -5.68 11.47 5.59
CA ILE A 192 -6.52 11.14 6.74
C ILE A 192 -7.97 11.05 6.29
N MET A 193 -8.57 9.89 6.56
CA MET A 193 -9.94 9.58 6.18
C MET A 193 -10.82 9.29 7.38
N GLU A 194 -12.04 9.79 7.33
CA GLU A 194 -13.08 9.45 8.31
C GLU A 194 -14.42 9.30 7.59
N ARG A 195 -15.12 8.18 7.83
CA ARG A 195 -16.47 7.90 7.29
C ARG A 195 -16.57 8.10 5.77
N GLY A 196 -15.52 7.72 5.02
CA GLY A 196 -15.46 7.84 3.57
C GLY A 196 -15.03 9.21 3.05
N GLU A 197 -14.83 10.19 3.91
CA GLU A 197 -14.43 11.55 3.55
C GLU A 197 -12.94 11.79 3.82
N ARG A 198 -12.35 12.71 3.06
CA ARG A 198 -11.00 13.22 3.30
C ARG A 198 -11.02 14.31 4.36
N LYS A 199 -10.30 14.12 5.46
CA LYS A 199 -10.07 15.14 6.49
C LYS A 199 -8.78 15.93 6.25
N PHE A 200 -7.76 15.27 5.71
CA PHE A 200 -6.50 15.91 5.33
C PHE A 200 -5.86 15.16 4.14
N PHE A 201 -5.13 15.90 3.31
CA PHE A 201 -4.21 15.35 2.32
C PHE A 201 -3.08 16.34 2.09
N GLY A 202 -1.83 15.91 2.28
CA GLY A 202 -0.64 16.72 2.07
C GLY A 202 0.62 16.11 2.70
N PRO A 203 1.75 16.84 2.67
CA PRO A 203 2.97 16.45 3.37
C PRO A 203 2.75 16.22 4.85
N ILE A 204 3.50 15.26 5.44
CA ILE A 204 3.37 14.91 6.86
C ILE A 204 3.68 16.11 7.78
N ASP A 205 4.63 16.96 7.40
CA ASP A 205 5.00 18.13 8.19
C ASP A 205 3.90 19.20 8.21
N GLU A 206 3.17 19.37 7.11
CA GLU A 206 2.00 20.25 7.06
C GLU A 206 0.88 19.73 7.99
N ALA A 207 0.67 18.41 8.03
CA ALA A 207 -0.30 17.83 8.94
C ALA A 207 0.07 18.08 10.41
N ARG A 208 1.35 17.97 10.76
CA ARG A 208 1.85 18.27 12.11
C ARG A 208 1.60 19.74 12.50
N VAL A 209 1.94 20.67 11.63
CA VAL A 209 1.69 22.10 11.88
C VAL A 209 0.20 22.39 12.05
N GLN A 210 -0.65 21.80 11.20
CA GLN A 210 -2.08 22.06 11.21
C GLN A 210 -2.81 21.51 12.44
N PHE A 211 -2.42 20.32 12.95
CA PHE A 211 -3.18 19.61 13.96
C PHE A 211 -2.51 19.47 15.32
N SER A 212 -1.18 19.65 15.41
CA SER A 212 -0.43 19.50 16.67
C SER A 212 -0.06 20.81 17.35
N GLY A 213 -0.50 21.98 16.83
CA GLY A 213 -0.25 23.30 17.40
C GLY A 213 1.06 23.94 16.95
N GLU A 214 1.36 25.16 17.50
CA GLU A 214 2.38 26.08 16.98
C GLU A 214 3.83 25.55 16.93
N ALA A 215 4.14 24.48 17.64
CA ALA A 215 5.50 23.93 17.66
C ALA A 215 5.76 22.84 16.60
N GLY A 216 4.74 22.31 15.92
CA GLY A 216 4.92 21.22 14.95
C GLY A 216 5.56 19.92 15.50
N LEU A 217 5.67 19.82 16.84
CA LEU A 217 6.37 18.73 17.55
C LEU A 217 5.44 17.58 17.98
N GLY A 218 4.15 17.65 17.62
CA GLY A 218 3.19 16.63 17.99
C GLY A 218 3.43 15.30 17.27
N SER A 219 3.06 14.22 17.93
CA SER A 219 3.07 12.88 17.37
C SER A 219 2.03 12.75 16.24
N LEU A 220 2.18 11.73 15.38
CA LEU A 220 1.11 11.42 14.41
C LEU A 220 -0.21 11.04 15.07
N GLU A 221 -0.18 10.62 16.32
CA GLU A 221 -1.36 10.35 17.12
C GLU A 221 -2.14 11.64 17.39
N ASP A 222 -1.44 12.72 17.78
CA ASP A 222 -2.03 14.06 17.96
C ASP A 222 -2.60 14.61 16.66
N VAL A 223 -1.89 14.42 15.55
CA VAL A 223 -2.36 14.80 14.21
C VAL A 223 -3.65 14.06 13.85
N PHE A 224 -3.68 12.75 14.07
CA PHE A 224 -4.84 11.92 13.75
C PHE A 224 -6.06 12.30 14.57
N PHE A 225 -5.94 12.45 15.89
CA PHE A 225 -7.03 12.88 16.76
C PHE A 225 -7.46 14.32 16.46
N GLY A 226 -6.52 15.23 16.23
CA GLY A 226 -6.84 16.61 15.86
C GLY A 226 -7.63 16.71 14.56
N ALA A 227 -7.33 15.87 13.58
CA ALA A 227 -8.01 15.83 12.28
C ALA A 227 -9.40 15.15 12.34
N THR A 228 -9.60 14.17 13.24
CA THR A 228 -10.83 13.36 13.30
C THR A 228 -11.80 13.80 14.41
N GLU A 229 -11.30 14.31 15.53
CA GLU A 229 -12.14 14.67 16.70
C GLU A 229 -12.27 16.19 16.89
N GLY A 230 -11.55 16.98 16.10
CA GLY A 230 -11.42 18.43 16.27
C GLY A 230 -10.40 18.78 17.37
N LYS A 231 -9.85 20.01 17.38
CA LYS A 231 -8.98 20.46 18.48
C LYS A 231 -9.75 20.30 19.80
N PRO A 232 -9.16 19.69 20.84
CA PRO A 232 -9.76 19.73 22.16
C PRO A 232 -9.99 21.19 22.50
N ALA A 233 -11.24 21.54 22.90
CA ALA A 233 -11.56 22.88 23.37
C ALA A 233 -10.55 23.19 24.48
N GLU A 234 -9.82 24.29 24.34
CA GLU A 234 -8.95 24.81 25.39
C GLU A 234 -9.75 24.81 26.70
N ARG A 235 -9.36 23.93 27.63
CA ARG A 235 -9.90 24.01 28.99
C ARG A 235 -9.26 25.25 29.60
N GLY A 236 -10.06 26.34 29.63
CA GLY A 236 -9.77 27.54 30.39
C GLY A 236 -9.68 27.28 31.90
#